data_7283f5bc8b94602f42b7be318a3483ce
#
_entry.id   7283f5bc8b94602f42b7be318a3483ce
#
_cell.length_a   1.000
_cell.length_b   1.000
_cell.length_c   1.000
_cell.angle_alpha   90.00
_cell.angle_beta   90.00
_cell.angle_gamma   90.00
#
_symmetry.space_group_name_H-M   'P 1'
#
loop_
_entity.id
_entity.type
_entity.pdbx_description
1 polymer ?
#
loop_
_entity_poly.entity_id
_entity_poly.type
_entity_poly.pdbx_seq_one_letter_code
_entity_poly.pdbx_strand_id
1 'polypeptide(L)'
;MQTTMPRSALVAALLAFAVAPHAAAADALGRSRADPGEPLRIPIADDSGHPWTLQGRRCRPEGVHRPRLVVIAHGSPAKASERPGMTLESCSGESAQWFLHRHYAVALVLRLGYGATGGPWTEGYDGCDRADYAKAGLETARQLKTIVDFVTALPGLDPDRAIVVGQSAGGWGTLAYDSMPHPNVAAFVNMAGGRGGHFHDRANSNCAPEKLVEAAGRFGTTASTPMLWIYTGNDSFFDPALAAALHRAFVQAGGRAELVAPAAYGDDGHHLFFGRRGSAIWGPPVDAYLKTLDAAASP
;
A
#
# COMPACT_ATOMS: atom_id res chain seq x y z
N MET A 1 -30.69 33.36 -97.58
CA MET A 1 -29.67 32.33 -97.57
C MET A 1 -29.01 32.35 -96.22
N GLN A 2 -29.43 31.46 -95.33
CA GLN A 2 -28.97 31.37 -93.96
C GLN A 2 -28.14 30.10 -93.85
N THR A 3 -26.89 30.26 -93.46
CA THR A 3 -25.97 29.16 -93.17
C THR A 3 -25.90 28.97 -91.72
N THR A 4 -26.38 27.83 -91.27
CA THR A 4 -26.29 27.36 -89.86
C THR A 4 -24.94 26.72 -89.59
N MET A 5 -24.23 27.16 -88.49
CA MET A 5 -23.06 26.51 -87.95
C MET A 5 -23.46 25.51 -86.89
N PRO A 6 -22.74 24.37 -86.70
CA PRO A 6 -23.02 23.41 -85.67
C PRO A 6 -22.36 23.77 -84.31
N ARG A 7 -23.09 23.52 -83.26
CA ARG A 7 -22.65 23.64 -81.85
C ARG A 7 -21.75 22.47 -81.44
N SER A 8 -20.51 22.77 -81.14
CA SER A 8 -19.59 21.83 -80.50
C SER A 8 -19.95 21.66 -79.03
N ALA A 9 -20.21 20.42 -78.64
CA ALA A 9 -20.44 20.04 -77.23
C ALA A 9 -19.06 19.85 -76.49
N LEU A 10 -18.80 20.68 -75.50
CA LEU A 10 -17.72 20.50 -74.57
C LEU A 10 -18.12 19.42 -73.50
N VAL A 11 -17.41 18.30 -73.50
CA VAL A 11 -17.52 17.31 -72.47
C VAL A 11 -16.57 17.75 -71.32
N ALA A 12 -17.12 18.17 -70.17
CA ALA A 12 -16.34 18.45 -68.95
C ALA A 12 -16.11 17.15 -68.23
N ALA A 13 -14.87 16.70 -68.19
CA ALA A 13 -14.45 15.59 -67.38
C ALA A 13 -14.29 16.05 -65.89
N LEU A 14 -15.21 15.66 -65.05
CA LEU A 14 -15.08 15.80 -63.55
C LEU A 14 -14.10 14.77 -63.03
N LEU A 15 -12.90 15.23 -62.71
CA LEU A 15 -11.93 14.47 -61.87
C LEU A 15 -12.39 14.54 -60.41
N ALA A 16 -12.98 13.46 -59.94
CA ALA A 16 -13.25 13.27 -58.52
C ALA A 16 -11.94 12.92 -57.78
N PHE A 17 -11.38 13.89 -57.05
CA PHE A 17 -10.31 13.61 -56.08
C PHE A 17 -10.96 12.92 -54.87
N ALA A 18 -10.66 11.64 -54.73
CA ALA A 18 -10.95 10.91 -53.50
C ALA A 18 -10.00 11.41 -52.42
N VAL A 19 -10.53 12.22 -51.47
CA VAL A 19 -9.85 12.56 -50.23
C VAL A 19 -9.98 11.36 -49.32
N ALA A 20 -8.92 10.57 -49.22
CA ALA A 20 -8.82 9.53 -48.18
C ALA A 20 -8.75 10.22 -46.80
N PRO A 21 -9.51 9.74 -45.81
CA PRO A 21 -9.41 10.29 -44.47
C PRO A 21 -8.07 9.89 -43.86
N HIS A 22 -7.18 10.85 -43.63
CA HIS A 22 -6.01 10.70 -42.75
C HIS A 22 -6.49 10.76 -41.30
N ALA A 23 -7.11 9.70 -40.85
CA ALA A 23 -7.37 9.46 -39.45
C ALA A 23 -6.58 8.22 -39.07
N ALA A 24 -5.40 8.40 -38.48
CA ALA A 24 -4.70 7.46 -37.62
C ALA A 24 -3.17 7.66 -37.63
N ALA A 25 -2.71 8.79 -37.15
CA ALA A 25 -1.30 8.96 -36.82
C ALA A 25 -1.11 9.95 -35.64
N ALA A 26 -1.93 9.84 -34.61
CA ALA A 26 -1.83 10.69 -33.43
C ALA A 26 -1.94 9.90 -32.10
N ASP A 27 -1.65 8.58 -32.08
CA ASP A 27 -1.65 7.76 -30.85
C ASP A 27 -0.36 6.97 -30.64
N ALA A 28 0.75 7.43 -31.20
CA ALA A 28 2.07 6.79 -31.04
C ALA A 28 2.96 7.48 -29.99
N LEU A 29 2.41 8.34 -29.13
CA LEU A 29 3.04 8.69 -27.85
C LEU A 29 2.38 7.82 -26.78
N GLY A 30 2.90 6.60 -26.63
CA GLY A 30 2.46 5.61 -25.68
C GLY A 30 2.42 6.18 -24.25
N ARG A 31 1.31 6.78 -23.89
CA ARG A 31 0.88 6.77 -22.49
C ARG A 31 0.52 5.32 -22.22
N SER A 32 1.46 4.58 -21.61
CA SER A 32 1.16 3.31 -20.99
C SER A 32 -0.12 3.52 -20.16
N ARG A 33 -1.20 2.91 -20.59
CA ARG A 33 -2.46 2.94 -19.84
C ARG A 33 -2.12 2.29 -18.52
N ALA A 34 -2.13 3.07 -17.44
CA ALA A 34 -1.79 2.56 -16.11
C ALA A 34 -2.58 1.26 -15.89
N ASP A 35 -1.86 0.15 -15.66
CA ASP A 35 -2.51 -1.14 -15.41
C ASP A 35 -3.38 -0.98 -14.15
N PRO A 36 -4.71 -1.12 -14.25
CA PRO A 36 -5.60 -0.99 -13.11
C PRO A 36 -5.42 -2.11 -12.09
N GLY A 37 -4.64 -3.15 -12.41
CA GLY A 37 -4.52 -4.38 -11.64
C GLY A 37 -5.76 -5.26 -11.71
N GLU A 38 -5.61 -6.49 -11.26
CA GLU A 38 -6.71 -7.46 -11.14
C GLU A 38 -7.53 -7.15 -9.87
N PRO A 39 -8.86 -7.02 -9.93
CA PRO A 39 -9.68 -6.75 -8.77
C PRO A 39 -9.62 -7.91 -7.77
N LEU A 40 -9.49 -7.58 -6.49
CA LEU A 40 -9.60 -8.50 -5.36
C LEU A 40 -10.90 -8.23 -4.61
N ARG A 41 -11.63 -9.32 -4.29
CA ARG A 41 -12.82 -9.31 -3.44
C ARG A 41 -12.64 -10.36 -2.37
N ILE A 42 -12.33 -9.91 -1.15
CA ILE A 42 -11.90 -10.79 -0.07
C ILE A 42 -13.02 -10.87 0.98
N PRO A 43 -13.64 -12.03 1.21
CA PRO A 43 -14.66 -12.18 2.22
C PRO A 43 -14.05 -12.02 3.63
N ILE A 44 -14.76 -11.31 4.47
CA ILE A 44 -14.43 -11.13 5.89
C ILE A 44 -15.74 -11.03 6.70
N ALA A 45 -15.71 -11.42 7.96
CA ALA A 45 -16.80 -11.14 8.90
C ALA A 45 -16.32 -10.11 9.94
N ASP A 46 -17.22 -9.23 10.36
CA ASP A 46 -16.99 -8.39 11.53
C ASP A 46 -17.18 -9.16 12.85
N ASP A 47 -16.97 -8.51 13.98
CA ASP A 47 -17.07 -9.13 15.31
C ASP A 47 -18.49 -9.63 15.64
N SER A 48 -19.52 -9.15 14.95
CA SER A 48 -20.90 -9.65 15.07
C SER A 48 -21.18 -10.85 14.18
N GLY A 49 -20.22 -11.25 13.34
CA GLY A 49 -20.37 -12.31 12.34
C GLY A 49 -21.03 -11.84 11.04
N HIS A 50 -21.30 -10.53 10.88
CA HIS A 50 -21.86 -10.01 9.64
C HIS A 50 -20.83 -10.06 8.51
N PRO A 51 -21.20 -10.62 7.33
CA PRO A 51 -20.27 -10.75 6.22
C PRO A 51 -20.05 -9.43 5.48
N TRP A 52 -18.80 -9.14 5.14
CA TRP A 52 -18.35 -8.02 4.32
C TRP A 52 -17.44 -8.50 3.20
N THR A 53 -17.14 -7.63 2.25
CA THR A 53 -16.18 -7.91 1.18
C THR A 53 -15.16 -6.78 1.10
N LEU A 54 -13.93 -7.07 1.47
CA LEU A 54 -12.83 -6.12 1.29
C LEU A 54 -12.56 -5.92 -0.20
N GLN A 55 -12.44 -4.66 -0.60
CA GLN A 55 -12.15 -4.28 -1.97
C GLN A 55 -10.65 -4.06 -2.14
N GLY A 56 -10.07 -4.65 -3.16
CA GLY A 56 -8.64 -4.56 -3.43
C GLY A 56 -8.28 -4.74 -4.88
N ARG A 57 -6.96 -4.75 -5.12
CA ARG A 57 -6.38 -5.09 -6.42
C ARG A 57 -5.08 -5.85 -6.25
N ARG A 58 -4.78 -6.71 -7.21
CA ARG A 58 -3.49 -7.37 -7.37
C ARG A 58 -2.80 -6.79 -8.59
N CYS A 59 -1.61 -6.25 -8.39
CA CYS A 59 -0.72 -5.79 -9.45
C CYS A 59 0.30 -6.89 -9.73
N ARG A 60 0.53 -7.21 -11.00
CA ARG A 60 1.49 -8.26 -11.39
C ARG A 60 2.68 -7.64 -12.13
N PRO A 61 3.91 -8.11 -11.86
CA PRO A 61 5.07 -7.74 -12.65
C PRO A 61 4.99 -8.36 -14.05
N GLU A 62 5.46 -7.65 -15.05
CA GLU A 62 5.51 -8.16 -16.42
C GLU A 62 6.51 -9.32 -16.55
N GLY A 63 6.17 -10.31 -17.36
CA GLY A 63 7.07 -11.42 -17.71
C GLY A 63 7.39 -12.41 -16.59
N VAL A 64 6.79 -12.28 -15.40
CA VAL A 64 7.05 -13.19 -14.27
C VAL A 64 5.89 -14.16 -14.07
N HIS A 65 6.18 -15.45 -14.20
CA HIS A 65 5.16 -16.51 -14.16
C HIS A 65 4.57 -16.72 -12.76
N ARG A 66 5.45 -16.76 -11.73
CA ARG A 66 5.09 -17.02 -10.33
C ARG A 66 5.82 -16.03 -9.41
N PRO A 67 5.40 -14.77 -9.39
CA PRO A 67 6.04 -13.76 -8.55
C PRO A 67 5.78 -14.02 -7.06
N ARG A 68 6.76 -13.73 -6.22
CA ARG A 68 6.57 -13.61 -4.75
C ARG A 68 5.61 -12.47 -4.46
N LEU A 69 4.91 -12.54 -3.34
CA LEU A 69 3.84 -11.61 -2.99
C LEU A 69 4.29 -10.58 -1.95
N VAL A 70 3.93 -9.33 -2.19
CA VAL A 70 3.94 -8.25 -1.20
C VAL A 70 2.50 -7.79 -0.94
N VAL A 71 2.10 -7.73 0.33
CA VAL A 71 0.85 -7.10 0.76
C VAL A 71 1.16 -5.74 1.35
N ILE A 72 0.60 -4.67 0.78
CA ILE A 72 0.75 -3.31 1.28
C ILE A 72 -0.49 -2.92 2.09
N ALA A 73 -0.28 -2.64 3.37
CA ALA A 73 -1.30 -2.20 4.30
C ALA A 73 -1.29 -0.66 4.43
N HIS A 74 -2.38 -0.04 4.02
CA HIS A 74 -2.55 1.42 4.04
C HIS A 74 -2.64 2.01 5.45
N GLY A 75 -2.34 3.29 5.59
CA GLY A 75 -2.55 4.07 6.81
C GLY A 75 -4.02 4.37 7.09
N SER A 76 -4.28 5.26 8.03
CA SER A 76 -5.60 5.82 8.31
C SER A 76 -5.52 7.34 8.28
N PRO A 77 -6.46 8.06 7.69
CA PRO A 77 -6.47 9.51 7.76
C PRO A 77 -6.65 9.96 9.20
N ALA A 78 -6.11 11.13 9.53
CA ALA A 78 -6.22 11.72 10.86
C ALA A 78 -7.69 11.97 11.24
N LYS A 79 -8.50 12.39 10.27
CA LYS A 79 -9.94 12.67 10.47
C LYS A 79 -10.81 11.48 10.09
N ALA A 80 -11.68 11.10 11.00
CA ALA A 80 -12.62 9.99 10.78
C ALA A 80 -13.52 10.20 9.55
N SER A 81 -13.91 11.46 9.27
CA SER A 81 -14.74 11.83 8.12
C SER A 81 -14.08 11.59 6.75
N GLU A 82 -12.78 11.42 6.71
CA GLU A 82 -12.02 11.18 5.47
C GLU A 82 -11.95 9.69 5.09
N ARG A 83 -12.20 8.77 6.04
CA ARG A 83 -12.10 7.32 5.78
C ARG A 83 -13.00 6.82 4.64
N PRO A 84 -14.29 7.27 4.54
CA PRO A 84 -15.14 6.82 3.43
C PRO A 84 -14.66 7.29 2.04
N GLY A 85 -13.89 8.38 1.98
CA GLY A 85 -13.31 8.92 0.76
C GLY A 85 -11.97 8.30 0.36
N MET A 86 -11.39 7.40 1.17
CA MET A 86 -10.11 6.77 0.83
C MET A 86 -10.21 5.93 -0.45
N THR A 87 -9.18 6.02 -1.25
CA THR A 87 -9.02 5.22 -2.47
C THR A 87 -7.84 4.27 -2.34
N LEU A 88 -7.89 3.16 -3.09
CA LEU A 88 -6.74 2.27 -3.21
C LEU A 88 -5.59 2.99 -3.92
N GLU A 89 -4.37 2.74 -3.45
CA GLU A 89 -3.16 3.03 -4.20
C GLU A 89 -3.23 2.38 -5.58
N SER A 90 -2.66 3.04 -6.58
CA SER A 90 -2.60 2.53 -7.95
C SER A 90 -1.46 1.54 -8.12
N CYS A 91 -1.59 0.59 -9.07
CA CYS A 91 -0.46 -0.23 -9.50
C CYS A 91 0.69 0.61 -10.08
N SER A 92 0.40 1.83 -10.57
CA SER A 92 1.39 2.81 -11.03
C SER A 92 1.92 3.72 -9.91
N GLY A 93 1.47 3.53 -8.67
CA GLY A 93 1.96 4.29 -7.50
C GLY A 93 3.39 3.94 -7.14
N GLU A 94 4.07 4.86 -6.48
CA GLU A 94 5.51 4.77 -6.16
C GLU A 94 5.86 3.46 -5.42
N SER A 95 5.11 3.14 -4.39
CA SER A 95 5.35 1.95 -3.57
C SER A 95 5.11 0.66 -4.36
N ALA A 96 4.01 0.57 -5.10
CA ALA A 96 3.67 -0.61 -5.89
C ALA A 96 4.70 -0.84 -7.01
N GLN A 97 5.07 0.22 -7.75
CA GLN A 97 6.05 0.15 -8.83
C GLN A 97 7.43 -0.31 -8.35
N TRP A 98 7.85 0.13 -7.16
CA TRP A 98 9.14 -0.28 -6.60
C TRP A 98 9.23 -1.81 -6.43
N PHE A 99 8.16 -2.45 -5.93
CA PHE A 99 8.09 -3.90 -5.77
C PHE A 99 7.87 -4.63 -7.11
N LEU A 100 7.03 -4.09 -8.00
CA LEU A 100 6.80 -4.68 -9.33
C LEU A 100 8.09 -4.76 -10.16
N HIS A 101 8.93 -3.70 -10.13
CA HIS A 101 10.23 -3.69 -10.79
C HIS A 101 11.22 -4.70 -10.19
N ARG A 102 10.95 -5.23 -9.00
CA ARG A 102 11.71 -6.29 -8.33
C ARG A 102 11.06 -7.66 -8.44
N HIS A 103 10.15 -7.78 -9.40
CA HIS A 103 9.46 -9.03 -9.72
C HIS A 103 8.51 -9.56 -8.64
N TYR A 104 8.07 -8.72 -7.70
CA TYR A 104 7.02 -9.07 -6.75
C TYR A 104 5.65 -8.73 -7.33
N ALA A 105 4.65 -9.57 -7.08
CA ALA A 105 3.25 -9.17 -7.17
C ALA A 105 2.89 -8.33 -5.94
N VAL A 106 2.00 -7.35 -6.10
CA VAL A 106 1.57 -6.47 -5.02
C VAL A 106 0.07 -6.58 -4.82
N ALA A 107 -0.36 -6.84 -3.59
CA ALA A 107 -1.77 -6.77 -3.19
C ALA A 107 -2.01 -5.49 -2.38
N LEU A 108 -2.99 -4.72 -2.82
CA LEU A 108 -3.46 -3.47 -2.21
C LEU A 108 -4.92 -3.68 -1.83
N VAL A 109 -5.27 -3.54 -0.55
CA VAL A 109 -6.64 -3.84 -0.08
C VAL A 109 -7.10 -2.78 0.91
N LEU A 110 -8.31 -2.25 0.72
CA LEU A 110 -8.98 -1.39 1.70
C LEU A 110 -9.59 -2.24 2.82
N ARG A 111 -9.20 -1.95 4.06
CA ARG A 111 -9.74 -2.62 5.25
C ARG A 111 -11.17 -2.15 5.56
N LEU A 112 -11.85 -2.80 6.49
CA LEU A 112 -13.19 -2.41 6.94
C LEU A 112 -13.24 -0.96 7.44
N GLY A 113 -14.28 -0.23 7.04
CA GLY A 113 -14.50 1.17 7.38
C GLY A 113 -13.77 2.16 6.46
N TYR A 114 -13.09 1.67 5.39
CA TYR A 114 -12.35 2.53 4.46
C TYR A 114 -12.88 2.42 3.03
N GLY A 115 -13.11 3.59 2.42
CA GLY A 115 -13.41 3.74 1.00
C GLY A 115 -14.47 2.78 0.47
N ALA A 116 -14.19 2.17 -0.68
CA ALA A 116 -15.12 1.26 -1.37
C ALA A 116 -15.42 -0.05 -0.62
N THR A 117 -14.62 -0.43 0.38
CA THR A 117 -14.94 -1.56 1.27
C THR A 117 -16.13 -1.23 2.14
N GLY A 118 -16.20 -0.01 2.68
CA GLY A 118 -17.27 0.38 3.61
C GLY A 118 -17.27 -0.46 4.88
N GLY A 119 -18.44 -0.60 5.49
CA GLY A 119 -18.63 -1.35 6.73
C GLY A 119 -18.22 -0.60 8.00
N PRO A 120 -18.22 -1.28 9.16
CA PRO A 120 -17.83 -0.66 10.41
C PRO A 120 -16.32 -0.43 10.46
N TRP A 121 -15.91 0.69 11.06
CA TRP A 121 -14.50 0.91 11.37
C TRP A 121 -14.18 0.28 12.73
N THR A 122 -13.43 -0.81 12.72
CA THR A 122 -13.15 -1.65 13.89
C THR A 122 -11.79 -1.33 14.54
N GLU A 123 -10.92 -0.56 13.90
CA GLU A 123 -9.56 -0.25 14.33
C GLU A 123 -9.48 0.88 15.39
N GLY A 124 -10.52 1.07 16.20
CA GLY A 124 -10.58 2.08 17.25
C GLY A 124 -9.72 1.75 18.46
N TYR A 125 -9.20 2.79 19.13
CA TYR A 125 -8.40 2.67 20.36
C TYR A 125 -9.10 3.30 21.60
N ASP A 126 -10.40 3.53 21.56
CA ASP A 126 -11.29 3.93 22.66
C ASP A 126 -11.00 5.32 23.27
N GLY A 127 -10.33 6.21 22.53
CA GLY A 127 -9.98 7.58 22.95
C GLY A 127 -8.80 7.66 23.91
N CYS A 128 -8.33 8.89 24.22
CA CYS A 128 -7.09 9.10 24.96
C CYS A 128 -7.13 8.61 26.41
N ASP A 129 -8.23 8.85 27.11
CA ASP A 129 -8.33 8.48 28.53
C ASP A 129 -8.30 6.96 28.77
N ARG A 130 -8.72 6.19 27.78
CA ARG A 130 -8.81 4.74 27.83
C ARG A 130 -8.13 4.07 26.66
N ALA A 131 -7.10 4.72 26.09
CA ALA A 131 -6.48 4.27 24.88
C ALA A 131 -6.01 2.80 24.96
N ASP A 132 -6.57 1.96 24.09
CA ASP A 132 -6.17 0.57 23.86
C ASP A 132 -5.60 0.43 22.45
N TYR A 133 -4.33 0.77 22.33
CA TYR A 133 -3.60 0.65 21.07
C TYR A 133 -3.28 -0.80 20.70
N ALA A 134 -3.24 -1.70 21.69
CA ALA A 134 -3.06 -3.12 21.42
C ALA A 134 -4.29 -3.71 20.72
N LYS A 135 -5.50 -3.41 21.23
CA LYS A 135 -6.76 -3.77 20.55
C LYS A 135 -6.81 -3.25 19.11
N ALA A 136 -6.51 -1.96 18.91
CA ALA A 136 -6.50 -1.35 17.58
C ALA A 136 -5.51 -2.04 16.61
N GLY A 137 -4.33 -2.38 17.10
CA GLY A 137 -3.32 -3.10 16.32
C GLY A 137 -3.74 -4.52 15.97
N LEU A 138 -4.25 -5.28 16.95
CA LEU A 138 -4.71 -6.66 16.75
C LEU A 138 -5.90 -6.73 15.78
N GLU A 139 -6.80 -5.74 15.81
CA GLU A 139 -7.89 -5.67 14.85
C GLU A 139 -7.38 -5.42 13.42
N THR A 140 -6.42 -4.51 13.24
CA THR A 140 -5.75 -4.33 11.95
C THR A 140 -5.03 -5.63 11.53
N ALA A 141 -4.33 -6.29 12.44
CA ALA A 141 -3.61 -7.54 12.19
C ALA A 141 -4.54 -8.69 11.76
N ARG A 142 -5.72 -8.81 12.39
CA ARG A 142 -6.76 -9.80 12.01
C ARG A 142 -7.19 -9.61 10.55
N GLN A 143 -7.44 -8.38 10.14
CA GLN A 143 -7.79 -8.08 8.76
C GLN A 143 -6.62 -8.35 7.80
N LEU A 144 -5.39 -7.98 8.17
CA LEU A 144 -4.19 -8.29 7.39
C LEU A 144 -3.98 -9.80 7.24
N LYS A 145 -4.20 -10.57 8.29
CA LYS A 145 -4.14 -12.03 8.25
C LYS A 145 -5.14 -12.59 7.23
N THR A 146 -6.41 -12.13 7.27
CA THR A 146 -7.44 -12.54 6.31
C THR A 146 -7.02 -12.21 4.87
N ILE A 147 -6.45 -11.02 4.65
CA ILE A 147 -5.95 -10.61 3.33
C ILE A 147 -4.80 -11.52 2.88
N VAL A 148 -3.79 -11.73 3.72
CA VAL A 148 -2.63 -12.57 3.41
C VAL A 148 -3.06 -14.00 3.10
N ASP A 149 -3.88 -14.61 3.97
CA ASP A 149 -4.34 -15.98 3.77
C ASP A 149 -5.12 -16.14 2.45
N PHE A 150 -5.94 -15.16 2.10
CA PHE A 150 -6.68 -15.17 0.83
C PHE A 150 -5.76 -15.04 -0.37
N VAL A 151 -4.87 -14.03 -0.38
CA VAL A 151 -4.06 -13.75 -1.58
C VAL A 151 -2.95 -14.76 -1.79
N THR A 152 -2.38 -15.36 -0.74
CA THR A 152 -1.38 -16.43 -0.87
C THR A 152 -1.97 -17.73 -1.43
N ALA A 153 -3.28 -17.93 -1.28
CA ALA A 153 -4.00 -19.07 -1.86
C ALA A 153 -4.36 -18.89 -3.35
N LEU A 154 -4.15 -17.69 -3.93
CA LEU A 154 -4.48 -17.42 -5.33
C LEU A 154 -3.48 -18.12 -6.27
N PRO A 155 -3.98 -18.66 -7.40
CA PRO A 155 -3.11 -19.30 -8.38
C PRO A 155 -2.14 -18.30 -9.04
N GLY A 156 -1.01 -18.84 -9.51
CA GLY A 156 -0.01 -18.07 -10.27
C GLY A 156 0.88 -17.17 -9.41
N LEU A 157 0.94 -17.40 -8.11
CA LEU A 157 1.92 -16.81 -7.20
C LEU A 157 2.97 -17.87 -6.79
N ASP A 158 4.12 -17.42 -6.32
CA ASP A 158 5.07 -18.28 -5.63
C ASP A 158 4.43 -18.77 -4.33
N PRO A 159 4.54 -20.07 -3.98
CA PRO A 159 4.02 -20.57 -2.71
C PRO A 159 4.80 -20.07 -1.50
N ASP A 160 5.93 -19.39 -1.72
CA ASP A 160 6.70 -18.76 -0.65
C ASP A 160 5.83 -17.74 0.08
N ARG A 161 6.14 -17.59 1.37
CA ARG A 161 5.42 -16.71 2.26
C ARG A 161 5.51 -15.25 1.81
N ALA A 162 4.43 -14.51 2.03
CA ALA A 162 4.31 -13.10 1.65
C ALA A 162 5.21 -12.18 2.49
N ILE A 163 5.54 -11.03 1.91
CA ILE A 163 6.07 -9.87 2.64
C ILE A 163 4.91 -8.94 2.97
N VAL A 164 4.81 -8.47 4.22
CA VAL A 164 3.78 -7.49 4.62
C VAL A 164 4.45 -6.16 4.93
N VAL A 165 4.07 -5.13 4.19
CA VAL A 165 4.57 -3.77 4.37
C VAL A 165 3.42 -2.88 4.80
N GLY A 166 3.51 -2.26 5.96
CA GLY A 166 2.45 -1.39 6.48
C GLY A 166 2.91 0.04 6.68
N GLN A 167 2.05 1.01 6.34
CA GLN A 167 2.29 2.43 6.58
C GLN A 167 1.33 2.94 7.66
N SER A 168 1.82 3.75 8.62
CA SER A 168 1.01 4.39 9.67
C SER A 168 0.16 3.36 10.43
N ALA A 169 -1.17 3.48 10.39
CA ALA A 169 -2.08 2.49 10.98
C ALA A 169 -1.85 1.06 10.45
N GLY A 170 -1.52 0.90 9.16
CA GLY A 170 -1.10 -0.39 8.60
C GLY A 170 0.23 -0.87 9.15
N GLY A 171 1.20 0.04 9.36
CA GLY A 171 2.47 -0.25 10.02
C GLY A 171 2.27 -0.72 11.47
N TRP A 172 1.37 -0.07 12.21
CA TRP A 172 0.97 -0.53 13.53
C TRP A 172 0.39 -1.94 13.51
N GLY A 173 -0.43 -2.22 12.47
CA GLY A 173 -0.98 -3.55 12.23
C GLY A 173 0.09 -4.60 11.92
N THR A 174 1.23 -4.25 11.29
CA THR A 174 2.31 -5.21 11.03
C THR A 174 3.00 -5.65 12.31
N LEU A 175 3.21 -4.74 13.28
CA LEU A 175 3.75 -5.09 14.61
C LEU A 175 2.82 -6.07 15.33
N ALA A 176 1.53 -5.76 15.32
CA ALA A 176 0.53 -6.61 15.96
C ALA A 176 0.42 -7.97 15.23
N TYR A 177 0.56 -8.00 13.90
CA TYR A 177 0.46 -9.24 13.14
C TYR A 177 1.68 -10.15 13.39
N ASP A 178 2.89 -9.59 13.52
CA ASP A 178 4.07 -10.38 13.89
C ASP A 178 3.93 -11.03 15.28
N SER A 179 3.14 -10.43 16.19
CA SER A 179 2.86 -11.00 17.51
C SER A 179 1.84 -12.15 17.50
N MET A 180 1.24 -12.46 16.35
CA MET A 180 0.25 -13.52 16.14
C MET A 180 0.84 -14.66 15.28
N PRO A 181 0.23 -15.87 15.26
CA PRO A 181 0.63 -16.91 14.30
C PRO A 181 0.45 -16.45 12.85
N HIS A 182 1.54 -16.48 12.06
CA HIS A 182 1.57 -15.98 10.68
C HIS A 182 2.36 -16.90 9.72
N PRO A 183 1.94 -18.16 9.54
CA PRO A 183 2.68 -19.15 8.75
C PRO A 183 2.90 -18.71 7.28
N ASN A 184 2.04 -17.84 6.76
CA ASN A 184 2.07 -17.36 5.38
C ASN A 184 2.88 -16.04 5.20
N VAL A 185 3.61 -15.59 6.23
CA VAL A 185 4.43 -14.36 6.16
C VAL A 185 5.90 -14.68 6.39
N ALA A 186 6.76 -14.18 5.50
CA ALA A 186 8.21 -14.31 5.60
C ALA A 186 8.86 -13.08 6.25
N ALA A 187 8.27 -11.89 6.07
CA ALA A 187 8.87 -10.64 6.46
C ALA A 187 7.83 -9.56 6.76
N PHE A 188 8.16 -8.67 7.68
CA PHE A 188 7.38 -7.48 7.99
C PHE A 188 8.24 -6.23 7.84
N VAL A 189 7.67 -5.19 7.21
CA VAL A 189 8.27 -3.86 7.12
C VAL A 189 7.27 -2.85 7.68
N ASN A 190 7.72 -2.10 8.67
CA ASN A 190 6.94 -1.05 9.31
C ASN A 190 7.40 0.33 8.83
N MET A 191 6.55 1.01 8.08
CA MET A 191 6.76 2.36 7.57
C MET A 191 6.00 3.36 8.44
N ALA A 192 6.68 4.02 9.36
CA ALA A 192 6.10 5.03 10.25
C ALA A 192 4.83 4.55 10.97
N GLY A 193 4.85 3.33 11.52
CA GLY A 193 3.66 2.71 12.12
C GLY A 193 3.28 3.30 13.47
N GLY A 194 2.00 3.52 13.66
CA GLY A 194 1.46 4.02 14.93
C GLY A 194 0.00 4.39 14.83
N ARG A 195 -0.54 4.87 15.94
CA ARG A 195 -1.92 5.35 16.11
C ARG A 195 -1.95 6.60 16.99
N GLY A 196 -3.01 7.39 16.89
CA GLY A 196 -3.25 8.52 17.78
C GLY A 196 -2.41 9.76 17.48
N GLY A 197 -1.67 9.81 16.36
CA GLY A 197 -0.94 11.00 15.91
C GLY A 197 -1.87 12.12 15.42
N HIS A 198 -1.33 13.35 15.36
CA HIS A 198 -2.08 14.57 15.05
C HIS A 198 -3.27 14.82 15.98
N PHE A 199 -3.09 14.50 17.26
CA PHE A 199 -4.11 14.74 18.26
C PHE A 199 -4.42 16.25 18.35
N HIS A 200 -5.71 16.60 18.24
CA HIS A 200 -6.18 17.97 18.10
C HIS A 200 -5.61 18.72 16.88
N ASP A 201 -5.42 18.02 15.76
CA ASP A 201 -4.86 18.56 14.51
C ASP A 201 -3.45 19.22 14.68
N ARG A 202 -2.66 18.74 15.66
CA ARG A 202 -1.31 19.25 15.92
C ARG A 202 -0.26 18.23 15.56
N ALA A 203 0.74 18.68 14.78
CA ALA A 203 1.93 17.87 14.51
C ALA A 203 2.66 17.49 15.81
N ASN A 204 3.21 16.28 15.85
CA ASN A 204 3.93 15.71 16.99
C ASN A 204 3.11 15.66 18.30
N SER A 205 1.79 15.71 18.18
CA SER A 205 0.87 15.53 19.28
C SER A 205 0.21 14.18 19.18
N ASN A 206 0.46 13.30 20.14
CA ASN A 206 -0.10 11.95 20.18
C ASN A 206 -1.03 11.79 21.36
N CYS A 207 -2.14 11.11 21.12
CA CYS A 207 -3.09 10.75 22.14
C CYS A 207 -2.48 9.64 23.02
N ALA A 208 -2.26 9.90 24.31
CA ALA A 208 -1.68 8.93 25.26
C ALA A 208 -0.45 8.16 24.71
N PRO A 209 0.66 8.84 24.37
CA PRO A 209 1.80 8.21 23.71
C PRO A 209 2.46 7.12 24.54
N GLU A 210 2.39 7.20 25.88
CA GLU A 210 2.85 6.15 26.81
C GLU A 210 2.10 4.83 26.63
N LYS A 211 0.81 4.88 26.30
CA LYS A 211 -0.01 3.70 25.98
C LYS A 211 0.36 3.06 24.65
N LEU A 212 0.76 3.90 23.67
CA LEU A 212 1.26 3.40 22.40
C LEU A 212 2.59 2.67 22.59
N VAL A 213 3.51 3.21 23.42
CA VAL A 213 4.79 2.57 23.78
C VAL A 213 4.55 1.26 24.53
N GLU A 214 3.64 1.24 25.50
CA GLU A 214 3.25 0.02 26.23
C GLU A 214 2.75 -1.07 25.26
N ALA A 215 1.90 -0.70 24.31
CA ALA A 215 1.35 -1.64 23.32
C ALA A 215 2.43 -2.17 22.37
N ALA A 216 3.41 -1.35 21.94
CA ALA A 216 4.57 -1.83 21.20
C ALA A 216 5.36 -2.89 21.97
N GLY A 217 5.60 -2.67 23.26
CA GLY A 217 6.22 -3.67 24.13
C GLY A 217 5.40 -4.97 24.20
N ARG A 218 4.08 -4.88 24.36
CA ARG A 218 3.20 -6.07 24.35
C ARG A 218 3.33 -6.88 23.06
N PHE A 219 3.40 -6.25 21.89
CA PHE A 219 3.62 -6.97 20.65
C PHE A 219 4.99 -7.63 20.59
N GLY A 220 6.03 -6.96 21.12
CA GLY A 220 7.39 -7.52 21.19
C GLY A 220 7.50 -8.82 21.98
N THR A 221 6.60 -9.10 22.94
CA THR A 221 6.67 -10.32 23.78
C THR A 221 6.49 -11.61 22.99
N THR A 222 5.76 -11.59 21.87
CA THR A 222 5.45 -12.77 21.06
C THR A 222 5.81 -12.61 19.59
N ALA A 223 6.36 -11.45 19.20
CA ALA A 223 6.87 -11.23 17.86
C ALA A 223 7.98 -12.22 17.52
N SER A 224 7.90 -12.86 16.36
CA SER A 224 8.76 -13.99 16.01
C SER A 224 9.64 -13.75 14.78
N THR A 225 9.30 -12.77 13.94
CA THR A 225 10.01 -12.45 12.70
C THR A 225 10.86 -11.21 12.90
N PRO A 226 12.13 -11.16 12.45
CA PRO A 226 12.87 -9.91 12.40
C PRO A 226 12.15 -8.89 11.51
N MET A 227 12.02 -7.66 11.98
CA MET A 227 11.32 -6.57 11.26
C MET A 227 12.28 -5.47 10.84
N LEU A 228 11.93 -4.79 9.74
CA LEU A 228 12.54 -3.50 9.40
C LEU A 228 11.56 -2.37 9.73
N TRP A 229 12.02 -1.38 10.49
CA TRP A 229 11.26 -0.17 10.84
C TRP A 229 11.90 1.06 10.19
N ILE A 230 11.09 1.89 9.53
CA ILE A 230 11.56 3.13 8.88
C ILE A 230 10.71 4.31 9.34
N TYR A 231 11.35 5.28 10.01
CA TYR A 231 10.74 6.55 10.46
C TYR A 231 11.67 7.68 10.11
N THR A 232 11.17 8.73 9.49
CA THR A 232 11.98 9.89 9.07
C THR A 232 12.20 10.89 10.19
N GLY A 233 13.22 11.74 10.03
CA GLY A 233 13.55 12.78 10.99
C GLY A 233 12.49 13.89 11.14
N ASN A 234 11.57 14.03 10.16
CA ASN A 234 10.49 15.03 10.16
C ASN A 234 9.10 14.41 10.05
N ASP A 235 8.91 13.19 10.56
CA ASP A 235 7.58 12.61 10.67
C ASP A 235 6.72 13.45 11.63
N SER A 236 5.61 13.98 11.15
CA SER A 236 4.74 14.86 11.95
C SER A 236 3.73 14.11 12.82
N PHE A 237 3.58 12.79 12.61
CA PHE A 237 2.68 11.93 13.39
C PHE A 237 3.41 11.21 14.52
N PHE A 238 4.61 10.71 14.24
CA PHE A 238 5.41 9.92 15.19
C PHE A 238 6.85 10.42 15.12
N ASP A 239 7.15 11.44 15.91
CA ASP A 239 8.47 12.06 15.94
C ASP A 239 9.58 11.06 16.26
N PRO A 240 10.84 11.39 15.97
CA PRO A 240 11.97 10.48 16.20
C PRO A 240 12.11 10.00 17.65
N ALA A 241 11.70 10.80 18.63
CA ALA A 241 11.76 10.41 20.03
C ALA A 241 10.73 9.33 20.37
N LEU A 242 9.49 9.52 19.87
CA LEU A 242 8.42 8.53 20.01
C LEU A 242 8.75 7.25 19.23
N ALA A 243 9.17 7.37 17.96
CA ALA A 243 9.59 6.23 17.15
C ALA A 243 10.68 5.39 17.84
N ALA A 244 11.69 6.05 18.40
CA ALA A 244 12.74 5.38 19.16
C ALA A 244 12.21 4.74 20.47
N ALA A 245 11.22 5.36 21.13
CA ALA A 245 10.60 4.78 22.33
C ALA A 245 9.78 3.52 21.99
N LEU A 246 8.99 3.55 20.91
CA LEU A 246 8.25 2.38 20.42
C LEU A 246 9.19 1.23 20.09
N HIS A 247 10.27 1.51 19.34
CA HIS A 247 11.27 0.52 18.96
C HIS A 247 11.96 -0.09 20.18
N ARG A 248 12.41 0.74 21.14
CA ARG A 248 13.03 0.25 22.38
C ARG A 248 12.09 -0.66 23.18
N ALA A 249 10.83 -0.27 23.34
CA ALA A 249 9.86 -1.07 24.08
C ALA A 249 9.62 -2.43 23.40
N PHE A 250 9.50 -2.46 22.06
CA PHE A 250 9.34 -3.68 21.29
C PHE A 250 10.55 -4.62 21.43
N VAL A 251 11.77 -4.09 21.27
CA VAL A 251 13.01 -4.88 21.37
C VAL A 251 13.30 -5.35 22.78
N GLN A 252 13.10 -4.51 23.81
CA GLN A 252 13.29 -4.89 25.22
C GLN A 252 12.34 -6.00 25.65
N ALA A 253 11.17 -6.11 25.03
CA ALA A 253 10.21 -7.17 25.31
C ALA A 253 10.54 -8.50 24.58
N GLY A 254 11.55 -8.54 23.70
CA GLY A 254 11.98 -9.74 22.99
C GLY A 254 11.79 -9.70 21.48
N GLY A 255 11.09 -8.69 20.95
CA GLY A 255 10.93 -8.49 19.51
C GLY A 255 12.27 -8.17 18.83
N ARG A 256 12.41 -8.53 17.57
CA ARG A 256 13.61 -8.28 16.76
C ARG A 256 13.28 -7.26 15.69
N ALA A 257 13.84 -6.07 15.78
CA ALA A 257 13.61 -5.02 14.78
C ALA A 257 14.88 -4.19 14.57
N GLU A 258 15.15 -3.85 13.32
CA GLU A 258 16.12 -2.82 12.94
C GLU A 258 15.36 -1.51 12.71
N LEU A 259 15.81 -0.42 13.34
CA LEU A 259 15.25 0.93 13.13
C LEU A 259 16.18 1.73 12.22
N VAL A 260 15.68 2.06 11.04
CA VAL A 260 16.33 2.98 10.09
C VAL A 260 15.61 4.33 10.18
N ALA A 261 16.37 5.38 10.45
CA ALA A 261 15.89 6.76 10.61
C ALA A 261 16.48 7.67 9.51
N PRO A 262 15.92 7.68 8.29
CA PRO A 262 16.37 8.58 7.24
C PRO A 262 16.19 10.03 7.65
N ALA A 263 16.97 10.94 7.02
CA ALA A 263 16.78 12.37 7.13
C ALA A 263 15.35 12.79 6.72
N ALA A 264 15.07 14.10 6.84
CA ALA A 264 13.78 14.66 6.46
C ALA A 264 13.40 14.32 5.00
N TYR A 265 12.11 14.05 4.78
CA TYR A 265 11.52 13.86 3.47
C TYR A 265 10.38 14.86 3.26
N GLY A 266 10.48 15.69 2.22
CA GLY A 266 9.46 16.68 1.88
C GLY A 266 9.10 17.58 3.08
N ASP A 267 7.86 18.04 3.10
CA ASP A 267 7.32 18.84 4.19
C ASP A 267 6.90 18.00 5.41
N ASP A 268 6.59 16.72 5.18
CA ASP A 268 6.22 15.76 6.22
C ASP A 268 6.70 14.35 5.85
N GLY A 269 7.62 13.85 6.62
CA GLY A 269 8.21 12.54 6.41
C GLY A 269 7.26 11.36 6.63
N HIS A 270 6.10 11.56 7.26
CA HIS A 270 5.07 10.54 7.39
C HIS A 270 4.57 10.00 6.05
N HIS A 271 4.68 10.81 5.00
CA HIS A 271 4.28 10.46 3.64
C HIS A 271 5.37 9.76 2.81
N LEU A 272 6.53 9.45 3.40
CA LEU A 272 7.68 8.88 2.68
C LEU A 272 7.32 7.64 1.83
N PHE A 273 6.54 6.70 2.36
CA PHE A 273 6.33 5.41 1.70
C PHE A 273 5.56 5.51 0.38
N PHE A 274 4.50 6.30 0.35
CA PHE A 274 3.68 6.52 -0.86
C PHE A 274 4.09 7.76 -1.64
N GLY A 275 4.97 8.57 -1.10
CA GLY A 275 5.35 9.85 -1.65
C GLY A 275 6.31 9.73 -2.82
N ARG A 276 6.23 10.70 -3.73
CA ARG A 276 7.05 10.76 -4.93
C ARG A 276 8.54 10.75 -4.61
N ARG A 277 9.33 9.86 -5.22
CA ARG A 277 10.75 9.61 -4.96
C ARG A 277 11.05 9.10 -3.54
N GLY A 278 10.04 8.75 -2.77
CA GLY A 278 10.25 8.14 -1.45
C GLY A 278 11.00 6.83 -1.54
N SER A 279 10.76 6.06 -2.60
CA SER A 279 11.43 4.77 -2.85
C SER A 279 12.95 4.88 -3.02
N ALA A 280 13.46 6.05 -3.41
CA ALA A 280 14.91 6.29 -3.45
C ALA A 280 15.53 6.34 -2.04
N ILE A 281 14.73 6.61 -1.02
CA ILE A 281 15.15 6.70 0.39
C ILE A 281 14.88 5.40 1.13
N TRP A 282 13.65 4.91 1.11
CA TRP A 282 13.28 3.69 1.84
C TRP A 282 13.65 2.38 1.10
N GLY A 283 13.83 2.45 -0.22
CA GLY A 283 14.12 1.26 -1.03
C GLY A 283 15.44 0.56 -0.70
N PRO A 284 16.58 1.26 -0.60
CA PRO A 284 17.85 0.63 -0.26
C PRO A 284 17.84 -0.16 1.06
N PRO A 285 17.34 0.36 2.20
CA PRO A 285 17.24 -0.45 3.41
C PRO A 285 16.27 -1.63 3.28
N VAL A 286 15.16 -1.49 2.54
CA VAL A 286 14.26 -2.62 2.26
C VAL A 286 14.96 -3.68 1.42
N ASP A 287 15.70 -3.32 0.36
CA ASP A 287 16.51 -4.27 -0.43
C ASP A 287 17.54 -5.01 0.43
N ALA A 288 18.23 -4.29 1.31
CA ALA A 288 19.20 -4.90 2.22
C ALA A 288 18.54 -5.91 3.15
N TYR A 289 17.43 -5.53 3.77
CA TYR A 289 16.66 -6.38 4.66
C TYR A 289 16.13 -7.65 3.95
N LEU A 290 15.53 -7.52 2.78
CA LEU A 290 15.01 -8.68 2.03
C LEU A 290 16.11 -9.65 1.61
N LYS A 291 17.30 -9.17 1.26
CA LYS A 291 18.47 -10.02 0.96
C LYS A 291 18.93 -10.86 2.17
N THR A 292 18.79 -10.34 3.40
CA THR A 292 19.13 -11.13 4.60
C THR A 292 18.21 -12.33 4.78
N LEU A 293 16.95 -12.20 4.37
CA LEU A 293 15.97 -13.28 4.45
C LEU A 293 16.26 -14.37 3.40
N ASP A 294 16.61 -13.97 2.18
CA ASP A 294 16.96 -14.91 1.10
C ASP A 294 18.23 -15.70 1.45
N ALA A 295 19.21 -15.06 2.06
CA ALA A 295 20.43 -15.72 2.53
C ALA A 295 20.15 -16.72 3.68
N ALA A 296 19.20 -16.43 4.57
CA ALA A 296 18.82 -17.32 5.67
C ALA A 296 17.95 -18.51 5.21
N ALA A 297 17.32 -18.43 4.04
CA ALA A 297 16.50 -19.49 3.47
C ALA A 297 17.30 -20.47 2.57
N SER A 298 18.56 -20.13 2.24
CA SER A 298 19.45 -21.01 1.45
C SER A 298 20.13 -22.01 2.40
N PRO A 299 20.00 -23.33 2.15
CA PRO A 299 20.53 -24.39 3.01
C PRO A 299 22.07 -24.43 3.05
#